data_d5d91af20dcfb9e5d7e1fc7b6bf21929
#
_entry.id   d5d91af20dcfb9e5d7e1fc7b6bf21929
#
_cell.length_a   1.000
_cell.length_b   1.000
_cell.length_c   1.000
_cell.angle_alpha   90.00
_cell.angle_beta   90.00
_cell.angle_gamma   90.00
#
_symmetry.space_group_name_H-M   'P 1'
#
loop_
_entity.id
_entity.type
_entity.pdbx_description
1 polymer ?
#
loop_
_entity_poly.entity_id
_entity_poly.type
_entity_poly.pdbx_seq_one_letter_code
_entity_poly.pdbx_strand_id
1 'polypeptide(L)'
;HWSRRRQRQMCIRDSYEVVKENKEYEIRKYSDRLVIETNSIEGNGFRKLFNYISGNNEKNQEIKMTVPVTQEIKNGNMTMQFYLPLKFNKDNAPKPSSSDVKILTIEGGYYAVIKYSGRSSDKNFFKNKDMLEKLLKQDNITIISPPIRASYNSPFTLPMLKRNEVMYRIDL
;
A
#
# COMPACT_ATOMS: atom_id res chain seq x y z
N HIS A 1 7.29 16.96 21.72
CA HIS A 1 8.57 16.27 21.49
C HIS A 1 8.37 14.89 20.84
N TRP A 2 7.43 14.13 21.32
CA TRP A 2 7.09 12.80 20.80
C TRP A 2 6.41 12.86 19.43
N SER A 3 5.54 13.84 19.21
CA SER A 3 4.83 13.98 17.95
C SER A 3 5.75 14.35 16.79
N ARG A 4 6.75 15.18 17.03
CA ARG A 4 7.73 15.59 16.00
C ARG A 4 8.68 14.46 15.57
N ARG A 5 9.07 13.57 16.49
CA ARG A 5 9.89 12.40 16.16
C ARG A 5 9.09 11.35 15.39
N ARG A 6 7.82 11.12 15.77
CA ARG A 6 6.91 10.25 15.02
C ARG A 6 6.66 10.79 13.60
N GLN A 7 6.38 12.08 13.47
CA GLN A 7 6.19 12.73 12.17
C GLN A 7 7.42 12.61 11.29
N ARG A 8 8.64 12.81 11.80
CA ARG A 8 9.88 12.66 11.02
C ARG A 8 10.13 11.22 10.59
N GLN A 9 9.86 10.23 11.43
CA GLN A 9 9.98 8.82 11.05
C GLN A 9 8.92 8.40 10.02
N MET A 10 7.70 8.90 10.14
CA MET A 10 6.61 8.62 9.21
C MET A 10 6.84 9.26 7.85
N CYS A 11 7.31 10.51 7.78
CA CYS A 11 7.61 11.20 6.51
C CYS A 11 8.71 10.51 5.69
N ILE A 12 9.63 9.82 6.34
CA ILE A 12 10.73 9.12 5.66
C ILE A 12 10.31 7.74 5.15
N ARG A 13 9.43 7.03 5.87
CA ARG A 13 9.05 5.64 5.54
C ARG A 13 7.83 5.52 4.65
N ASP A 14 6.76 6.25 4.94
CA ASP A 14 5.44 5.93 4.42
C ASP A 14 4.78 7.06 3.61
N SER A 15 5.41 8.22 3.47
CA SER A 15 4.91 9.39 2.72
C SER A 15 3.50 9.83 3.13
N TYR A 16 3.14 9.73 4.40
CA TYR A 16 1.84 10.14 4.90
C TYR A 16 1.92 10.90 6.22
N GLU A 17 0.84 11.62 6.50
CA GLU A 17 0.59 12.33 7.74
C GLU A 17 -0.67 11.77 8.39
N VAL A 18 -0.63 11.45 9.69
CA VAL A 18 -1.83 11.08 10.44
C VAL A 18 -2.57 12.35 10.80
N VAL A 19 -3.77 12.54 10.23
CA VAL A 19 -4.58 13.74 10.44
C VAL A 19 -5.64 13.55 11.52
N LYS A 20 -6.07 12.31 11.76
CA LYS A 20 -7.02 11.97 12.80
C LYS A 20 -6.78 10.54 13.27
N GLU A 21 -6.89 10.31 14.56
CA GLU A 21 -6.64 9.01 15.18
C GLU A 21 -7.65 8.75 16.29
N ASN A 22 -8.20 7.54 16.31
CA ASN A 22 -8.95 7.02 17.43
C ASN A 22 -8.39 5.63 17.83
N LYS A 23 -9.02 4.94 18.76
CA LYS A 23 -8.52 3.65 19.27
C LYS A 23 -8.56 2.53 18.22
N GLU A 24 -9.39 2.64 17.20
CA GLU A 24 -9.71 1.55 16.29
C GLU A 24 -9.12 1.75 14.90
N TYR A 25 -9.10 2.99 14.40
CA TYR A 25 -8.53 3.30 13.10
C TYR A 25 -7.93 4.71 13.06
N GLU A 26 -7.19 5.00 12.02
CA GLU A 26 -6.63 6.33 11.80
C GLU A 26 -6.97 6.82 10.40
N ILE A 27 -7.00 8.15 10.23
CA ILE A 27 -7.13 8.81 8.93
C ILE A 27 -5.78 9.40 8.58
N ARG A 28 -5.28 9.02 7.40
CA ARG A 28 -4.00 9.47 6.87
C ARG A 28 -4.21 10.32 5.64
N LYS A 29 -3.36 11.32 5.50
CA LYS A 29 -3.22 12.07 4.25
C LYS A 29 -1.93 11.61 3.57
N TYR A 30 -2.06 11.05 2.38
CA TYR A 30 -0.94 10.63 1.55
C TYR A 30 -0.65 11.64 0.46
N SER A 31 0.64 11.82 0.14
CA SER A 31 1.09 12.54 -1.05
C SER A 31 0.98 11.64 -2.29
N ASP A 32 1.13 12.23 -3.47
CA ASP A 32 1.23 11.45 -4.71
C ASP A 32 2.41 10.48 -4.62
N ARG A 33 2.22 9.27 -5.12
CA ARG A 33 3.23 8.22 -5.06
C ARG A 33 3.33 7.50 -6.39
N LEU A 34 4.56 7.25 -6.80
CA LEU A 34 4.85 6.49 -8.00
C LEU A 34 4.92 5.00 -7.66
N VAL A 35 4.20 4.18 -8.40
CA VAL A 35 4.14 2.73 -8.20
C VAL A 35 4.39 2.01 -9.52
N ILE A 36 4.84 0.76 -9.39
CA ILE A 36 4.71 -0.23 -10.45
C ILE A 36 3.56 -1.16 -10.09
N GLU A 37 2.75 -1.47 -11.07
CA GLU A 37 1.53 -2.25 -10.90
C GLU A 37 1.46 -3.41 -11.90
N THR A 38 0.94 -4.53 -11.43
CA THR A 38 0.63 -5.66 -12.30
C THR A 38 -0.69 -6.30 -11.88
N ASN A 39 -1.30 -7.04 -12.81
CA ASN A 39 -2.42 -7.89 -12.52
C ASN A 39 -1.92 -9.16 -11.82
N SER A 40 -2.55 -9.53 -10.73
CA SER A 40 -2.13 -10.65 -9.87
C SER A 40 -3.16 -11.78 -9.80
N ILE A 41 -4.03 -11.93 -10.81
CA ILE A 41 -5.09 -12.94 -10.81
C ILE A 41 -4.52 -14.35 -10.65
N GLU A 42 -3.38 -14.64 -11.27
CA GLU A 42 -2.73 -15.96 -11.25
C GLU A 42 -1.77 -16.17 -10.08
N GLY A 43 -1.70 -15.24 -9.13
CA GLY A 43 -0.82 -15.34 -7.97
C GLY A 43 0.65 -15.05 -8.26
N ASN A 44 1.00 -14.60 -9.45
CA ASN A 44 2.39 -14.33 -9.86
C ASN A 44 2.76 -12.84 -9.86
N GLY A 45 1.90 -12.00 -9.32
CA GLY A 45 2.11 -10.54 -9.32
C GLY A 45 3.38 -10.11 -8.63
N PHE A 46 3.67 -10.68 -7.45
CA PHE A 46 4.88 -10.36 -6.71
C PHE A 46 6.14 -10.63 -7.55
N ARG A 47 6.20 -11.79 -8.19
CA ARG A 47 7.34 -12.18 -9.02
C ARG A 47 7.57 -11.22 -10.19
N LYS A 48 6.49 -10.80 -10.86
CA LYS A 48 6.58 -9.85 -11.96
C LYS A 48 7.15 -8.51 -11.52
N LEU A 49 6.66 -7.98 -10.40
CA LEU A 49 7.15 -6.71 -9.84
C LEU A 49 8.56 -6.84 -9.30
N PHE A 50 8.87 -7.94 -8.65
CA PHE A 50 10.22 -8.21 -8.14
C PHE A 50 11.24 -8.30 -9.28
N ASN A 51 10.89 -8.91 -10.40
CA ASN A 51 11.77 -8.94 -11.58
C ASN A 51 12.09 -7.53 -12.08
N TYR A 52 11.10 -6.64 -12.09
CA TYR A 52 11.31 -5.24 -12.49
C TYR A 52 12.35 -4.56 -11.60
N ILE A 53 12.18 -4.63 -10.28
CA ILE A 53 13.12 -3.97 -9.35
C ILE A 53 14.48 -4.65 -9.29
N SER A 54 14.57 -5.89 -9.74
CA SER A 54 15.83 -6.63 -9.82
C SER A 54 16.63 -6.35 -11.09
N GLY A 55 16.13 -5.47 -11.96
CA GLY A 55 16.85 -5.04 -13.16
C GLY A 55 16.16 -5.35 -14.49
N ASN A 56 14.97 -5.99 -14.47
CA ASN A 56 14.22 -6.26 -15.71
C ASN A 56 13.47 -5.01 -16.20
N ASN A 57 14.24 -3.99 -16.54
CA ASN A 57 13.79 -2.69 -17.06
C ASN A 57 14.78 -2.17 -18.10
N GLU A 58 14.40 -1.13 -18.82
CA GLU A 58 15.20 -0.60 -19.93
C GLU A 58 16.63 -0.16 -19.54
N LYS A 59 16.85 0.20 -18.28
CA LYS A 59 18.14 0.66 -17.79
C LYS A 59 18.94 -0.43 -17.08
N ASN A 60 18.43 -1.67 -17.00
CA ASN A 60 19.00 -2.75 -16.19
C ASN A 60 19.36 -2.27 -14.78
N GLN A 61 18.51 -1.41 -14.21
CA GLN A 61 18.75 -0.76 -12.94
C GLN A 61 18.09 -1.54 -11.80
N GLU A 62 18.87 -1.89 -10.78
CA GLU A 62 18.31 -2.38 -9.53
C GLU A 62 17.67 -1.25 -8.76
N ILE A 63 16.47 -1.52 -8.23
CA ILE A 63 15.71 -0.57 -7.42
C ILE A 63 15.48 -1.19 -6.07
N LYS A 64 15.75 -0.43 -5.01
CA LYS A 64 15.55 -0.90 -3.65
C LYS A 64 14.06 -1.14 -3.39
N MET A 65 13.73 -2.31 -2.83
CA MET A 65 12.37 -2.61 -2.43
C MET A 65 11.94 -1.72 -1.27
N THR A 66 10.72 -1.19 -1.36
CA THR A 66 10.10 -0.40 -0.31
C THR A 66 8.90 -1.13 0.28
N VAL A 67 8.39 -0.63 1.38
CA VAL A 67 7.15 -1.11 1.99
C VAL A 67 6.15 0.05 2.09
N PRO A 68 4.85 -0.19 2.01
CA PRO A 68 4.19 -1.49 1.92
C PRO A 68 4.11 -2.02 0.49
N VAL A 69 3.79 -3.32 0.36
CA VAL A 69 3.24 -3.91 -0.86
C VAL A 69 1.73 -3.83 -0.74
N THR A 70 1.07 -3.24 -1.71
CA THR A 70 -0.38 -3.09 -1.69
C THR A 70 -1.05 -3.98 -2.74
N GLN A 71 -2.24 -4.46 -2.40
CA GLN A 71 -3.11 -5.20 -3.30
C GLN A 71 -4.49 -4.56 -3.28
N GLU A 72 -5.11 -4.44 -4.43
CA GLU A 72 -6.43 -3.88 -4.59
C GLU A 72 -7.30 -4.84 -5.38
N ILE A 73 -8.51 -5.10 -4.88
CA ILE A 73 -9.49 -5.94 -5.58
C ILE A 73 -10.51 -5.01 -6.23
N LYS A 74 -10.53 -4.99 -7.56
CA LYS A 74 -11.40 -4.13 -8.33
C LYS A 74 -12.08 -4.94 -9.44
N ASN A 75 -13.42 -4.99 -9.43
CA ASN A 75 -14.21 -5.70 -10.45
C ASN A 75 -13.80 -7.17 -10.63
N GLY A 76 -13.49 -7.87 -9.53
CA GLY A 76 -13.02 -9.25 -9.57
C GLY A 76 -11.56 -9.43 -9.97
N ASN A 77 -10.88 -8.35 -10.32
CA ASN A 77 -9.46 -8.36 -10.66
C ASN A 77 -8.63 -7.92 -9.46
N MET A 78 -7.56 -8.65 -9.19
CA MET A 78 -6.61 -8.29 -8.16
C MET A 78 -5.39 -7.64 -8.81
N THR A 79 -5.04 -6.44 -8.36
CA THR A 79 -3.81 -5.75 -8.76
C THR A 79 -2.85 -5.71 -7.59
N MET A 80 -1.56 -5.72 -7.88
CA MET A 80 -0.49 -5.58 -6.89
C MET A 80 0.40 -4.41 -7.25
N GLN A 81 0.79 -3.63 -6.26
CA GLN A 81 1.66 -2.47 -6.44
C GLN A 81 2.89 -2.55 -5.55
N PHE A 82 4.04 -2.18 -6.12
CA PHE A 82 5.25 -1.82 -5.38
C PHE A 82 5.45 -0.32 -5.49
N TYR A 83 5.68 0.34 -4.36
CA TYR A 83 5.99 1.77 -4.33
C TYR A 83 7.47 1.98 -4.66
N LEU A 84 7.74 2.87 -5.61
CA LEU A 84 9.12 3.22 -5.96
C LEU A 84 9.69 4.19 -4.92
N PRO A 85 11.00 4.14 -4.66
CA PRO A 85 11.65 5.13 -3.80
C PRO A 85 11.38 6.57 -4.25
N LEU A 86 11.35 7.50 -3.32
CA LEU A 86 10.99 8.90 -3.56
C LEU A 86 11.87 9.62 -4.59
N LYS A 87 13.09 9.13 -4.82
CA LYS A 87 13.99 9.67 -5.84
C LYS A 87 13.50 9.48 -7.27
N PHE A 88 12.54 8.57 -7.49
CA PHE A 88 11.99 8.30 -8.81
C PHE A 88 10.76 9.17 -9.08
N ASN A 89 10.66 9.64 -10.32
CA ASN A 89 9.49 10.30 -10.87
C ASN A 89 9.15 9.66 -12.22
N LYS A 90 8.13 10.15 -12.90
CA LYS A 90 7.70 9.61 -14.20
C LYS A 90 8.79 9.69 -15.27
N ASP A 91 9.69 10.66 -15.16
CA ASP A 91 10.70 10.92 -16.19
C ASP A 91 11.96 10.07 -16.00
N ASN A 92 12.34 9.78 -14.74
CA ASN A 92 13.57 9.06 -14.46
C ASN A 92 13.37 7.59 -14.06
N ALA A 93 12.14 7.14 -13.80
CA ALA A 93 11.88 5.74 -13.53
C ALA A 93 12.12 4.91 -14.81
N PRO A 94 12.92 3.82 -14.74
CA PRO A 94 13.17 3.01 -15.92
C PRO A 94 11.90 2.33 -16.40
N LYS A 95 11.68 2.30 -17.71
CA LYS A 95 10.50 1.66 -18.28
C LYS A 95 10.57 0.14 -18.10
N PRO A 96 9.44 -0.52 -17.76
CA PRO A 96 9.41 -1.97 -17.67
C PRO A 96 9.72 -2.64 -19.01
N SER A 97 10.48 -3.72 -18.96
CA SER A 97 10.73 -4.55 -20.15
C SER A 97 9.55 -5.44 -20.48
N SER A 98 8.69 -5.71 -19.51
CA SER A 98 7.46 -6.52 -19.68
C SER A 98 6.24 -5.62 -19.86
N SER A 99 5.35 -6.00 -20.78
CA SER A 99 4.04 -5.34 -20.95
C SER A 99 3.08 -5.58 -19.78
N ASP A 100 3.37 -6.55 -18.93
CA ASP A 100 2.55 -6.90 -17.77
C ASP A 100 2.72 -5.93 -16.59
N VAL A 101 3.77 -5.13 -16.62
CA VAL A 101 4.09 -4.18 -15.54
C VAL A 101 3.90 -2.76 -16.07
N LYS A 102 3.18 -1.95 -15.31
CA LYS A 102 2.91 -0.54 -15.63
C LYS A 102 3.44 0.38 -14.55
N ILE A 103 3.90 1.56 -14.94
CA ILE A 103 4.25 2.63 -14.02
C ILE A 103 3.04 3.56 -13.90
N LEU A 104 2.56 3.78 -12.68
CA LEU A 104 1.41 4.63 -12.40
C LEU A 104 1.72 5.59 -11.27
N THR A 105 1.04 6.73 -11.29
CA THR A 105 1.00 7.65 -10.14
C THR A 105 -0.31 7.42 -9.39
N ILE A 106 -0.21 7.12 -8.10
CA ILE A 106 -1.36 7.12 -7.21
C ILE A 106 -1.49 8.52 -6.64
N GLU A 107 -2.60 9.17 -6.97
CA GLU A 107 -2.87 10.51 -6.46
C GLU A 107 -2.98 10.52 -4.94
N GLY A 108 -2.46 11.57 -4.33
CA GLY A 108 -2.60 11.81 -2.90
C GLY A 108 -4.06 11.97 -2.49
N GLY A 109 -4.32 11.80 -1.22
CA GLY A 109 -5.65 11.94 -0.68
C GLY A 109 -5.76 11.37 0.74
N TYR A 110 -6.98 11.25 1.22
CA TYR A 110 -7.26 10.76 2.56
C TYR A 110 -7.62 9.29 2.53
N TYR A 111 -7.09 8.56 3.50
CA TYR A 111 -7.32 7.13 3.67
C TYR A 111 -7.67 6.81 5.11
N ALA A 112 -8.66 5.97 5.31
CA ALA A 112 -8.92 5.35 6.60
C ALA A 112 -8.17 4.03 6.67
N VAL A 113 -7.50 3.77 7.78
CA VAL A 113 -6.59 2.64 7.92
C VAL A 113 -6.81 1.94 9.25
N ILE A 114 -7.01 0.64 9.20
CA ILE A 114 -6.96 -0.22 10.38
C ILE A 114 -5.73 -1.11 10.32
N LYS A 115 -4.97 -1.16 11.43
CA LYS A 115 -3.79 -2.00 11.55
C LYS A 115 -4.14 -3.29 12.29
N TYR A 116 -3.55 -4.38 11.87
CA TYR A 116 -3.68 -5.64 12.59
C TYR A 116 -2.39 -6.46 12.48
N SER A 117 -2.15 -7.29 13.48
CA SER A 117 -1.06 -8.25 13.51
C SER A 117 -1.59 -9.65 13.20
N GLY A 118 -0.69 -10.62 13.12
CA GLY A 118 -1.04 -12.00 12.84
C GLY A 118 -0.82 -12.38 11.38
N ARG A 119 -1.36 -13.51 10.98
CA ARG A 119 -1.17 -14.03 9.62
C ARG A 119 -1.82 -13.11 8.59
N SER A 120 -1.11 -12.90 7.48
CA SER A 120 -1.64 -12.22 6.30
C SER A 120 -2.58 -13.17 5.52
N SER A 121 -3.61 -13.66 6.17
CA SER A 121 -4.61 -14.53 5.56
C SER A 121 -5.78 -13.72 5.03
N ASP A 122 -6.50 -14.29 4.07
CA ASP A 122 -7.73 -13.67 3.57
C ASP A 122 -8.77 -13.52 4.67
N LYS A 123 -8.87 -14.51 5.55
CA LYS A 123 -9.79 -14.49 6.69
C LYS A 123 -9.53 -13.27 7.59
N ASN A 124 -8.27 -13.02 7.97
CA ASN A 124 -7.92 -11.88 8.80
C ASN A 124 -8.13 -10.57 8.08
N PHE A 125 -7.82 -10.52 6.79
CA PHE A 125 -8.07 -9.34 5.96
C PHE A 125 -9.56 -9.00 5.91
N PHE A 126 -10.41 -9.93 5.56
CA PHE A 126 -11.86 -9.69 5.46
C PHE A 126 -12.49 -9.34 6.80
N LYS A 127 -12.04 -9.96 7.89
CA LYS A 127 -12.49 -9.60 9.24
C LYS A 127 -12.21 -8.12 9.56
N ASN A 128 -10.99 -7.66 9.30
CA ASN A 128 -10.61 -6.28 9.57
C ASN A 128 -11.23 -5.30 8.58
N LYS A 129 -11.40 -5.71 7.33
CA LYS A 129 -12.12 -4.95 6.32
C LYS A 129 -13.56 -4.67 6.74
N ASP A 130 -14.28 -5.69 7.15
CA ASP A 130 -15.68 -5.57 7.60
C ASP A 130 -15.78 -4.66 8.84
N MET A 131 -14.83 -4.79 9.76
CA MET A 131 -14.75 -3.93 10.94
C MET A 131 -14.56 -2.47 10.55
N LEU A 132 -13.62 -2.19 9.66
CA LEU A 132 -13.36 -0.82 9.20
C LEU A 132 -14.56 -0.22 8.48
N GLU A 133 -15.22 -0.96 7.61
CA GLU A 133 -16.44 -0.50 6.92
C GLU A 133 -17.53 -0.11 7.92
N LYS A 134 -17.74 -0.95 8.95
CA LYS A 134 -18.73 -0.68 9.99
C LYS A 134 -18.41 0.59 10.76
N LEU A 135 -17.14 0.77 11.15
CA LEU A 135 -16.70 1.96 11.89
C LEU A 135 -16.84 3.24 11.07
N LEU A 136 -16.48 3.19 9.80
CA LEU A 136 -16.61 4.35 8.89
C LEU A 136 -18.08 4.71 8.68
N LYS A 137 -18.95 3.71 8.55
CA LYS A 137 -20.39 3.94 8.43
C LYS A 137 -20.96 4.59 9.69
N GLN A 138 -20.55 4.15 10.88
CA GLN A 138 -20.95 4.75 12.15
C GLN A 138 -20.52 6.20 12.27
N ASP A 139 -19.34 6.54 11.71
CA ASP A 139 -18.76 7.88 11.75
C ASP A 139 -19.18 8.76 10.56
N ASN A 140 -20.11 8.28 9.72
CA ASN A 140 -20.60 8.97 8.52
C ASN A 140 -19.48 9.35 7.53
N ILE A 141 -18.48 8.50 7.38
CA ILE A 141 -17.37 8.68 6.45
C ILE A 141 -17.63 7.87 5.19
N THR A 142 -17.56 8.53 4.03
CA THR A 142 -17.84 7.90 2.73
C THR A 142 -16.59 7.25 2.16
N ILE A 143 -16.70 5.96 1.83
CA ILE A 143 -15.67 5.18 1.15
C ILE A 143 -15.78 5.42 -0.35
N ILE A 144 -14.65 5.73 -1.00
CA ILE A 144 -14.60 6.03 -2.45
C ILE A 144 -13.63 5.14 -3.23
N SER A 145 -13.20 4.04 -2.65
CA SER A 145 -12.31 3.08 -3.32
C SER A 145 -12.68 1.65 -2.98
N PRO A 146 -12.17 0.66 -3.75
CA PRO A 146 -12.14 -0.71 -3.30
C PRO A 146 -11.24 -0.90 -2.07
N PRO A 147 -11.39 -2.01 -1.33
CA PRO A 147 -10.51 -2.29 -0.20
C PRO A 147 -9.07 -2.50 -0.67
N ILE A 148 -8.14 -1.97 0.11
CA ILE A 148 -6.70 -2.04 -0.16
C ILE A 148 -6.04 -2.84 0.96
N ARG A 149 -5.30 -3.86 0.58
CA ARG A 149 -4.51 -4.69 1.50
C ARG A 149 -3.07 -4.23 1.46
N ALA A 150 -2.52 -3.81 2.58
CA ALA A 150 -1.15 -3.36 2.69
C ALA A 150 -0.34 -4.30 3.59
N SER A 151 0.80 -4.77 3.10
CA SER A 151 1.69 -5.67 3.81
C SER A 151 3.07 -5.04 3.96
N TYR A 152 3.55 -4.97 5.20
CA TYR A 152 4.79 -4.25 5.55
C TYR A 152 5.97 -5.17 5.85
N ASN A 153 5.76 -6.47 5.96
CA ASN A 153 6.78 -7.40 6.44
C ASN A 153 7.06 -8.53 5.47
N SER A 154 8.27 -9.08 5.59
CA SER A 154 8.68 -10.29 4.91
C SER A 154 7.77 -11.47 5.31
N PRO A 155 7.56 -12.46 4.40
CA PRO A 155 6.86 -13.71 4.74
C PRO A 155 7.46 -14.46 5.92
N PHE A 156 8.75 -14.27 6.20
CA PHE A 156 9.48 -14.94 7.28
C PHE A 156 9.30 -14.25 8.65
N THR A 157 8.65 -13.10 8.71
CA THR A 157 8.38 -12.42 9.96
C THR A 157 7.35 -13.21 10.79
N LEU A 158 7.60 -13.35 12.09
CA LEU A 158 6.66 -14.02 12.99
C LEU A 158 5.28 -13.33 12.94
N PRO A 159 4.18 -14.09 12.89
CA PRO A 159 2.84 -13.52 12.73
C PRO A 159 2.51 -12.39 13.72
N MET A 160 2.88 -12.56 14.98
CA MET A 160 2.62 -11.57 16.02
C MET A 160 3.35 -10.23 15.82
N LEU A 161 4.42 -10.24 15.00
CA LEU A 161 5.23 -9.06 14.70
C LEU A 161 4.88 -8.45 13.33
N LYS A 162 4.01 -9.09 12.56
CA LYS A 162 3.62 -8.58 11.24
C LYS A 162 2.74 -7.35 11.39
N ARG A 163 3.03 -6.37 10.54
CA ARG A 163 2.17 -5.21 10.35
C ARG A 163 1.38 -5.41 9.06
N ASN A 164 0.09 -5.56 9.23
CA ASN A 164 -0.87 -5.61 8.12
C ASN A 164 -1.85 -4.47 8.25
N GLU A 165 -2.33 -3.97 7.13
CA GLU A 165 -3.31 -2.89 7.12
C GLU A 165 -4.41 -3.15 6.11
N VAL A 166 -5.63 -2.75 6.48
CA VAL A 166 -6.72 -2.55 5.54
C VAL A 166 -6.88 -1.05 5.36
N MET A 167 -6.96 -0.61 4.13
CA MET A 167 -7.11 0.80 3.78
C MET A 167 -8.29 1.02 2.86
N TYR A 168 -8.98 2.13 3.06
CA TYR A 168 -9.96 2.65 2.12
C TYR A 168 -9.67 4.11 1.83
N ARG A 169 -9.72 4.47 0.55
CA ARG A 169 -9.76 5.89 0.20
C ARG A 169 -11.11 6.45 0.61
N ILE A 170 -11.10 7.60 1.24
CA ILE A 170 -12.30 8.23 1.78
C ILE A 170 -12.46 9.65 1.27
N ASP A 171 -13.70 10.10 1.28
CA ASP A 171 -14.05 11.50 1.02
C ASP A 171 -14.23 12.22 2.36
N LEU A 172 -13.45 13.26 2.57
CA LEU A 172 -13.53 14.11 3.77
C LEU A 172 -14.05 15.48 3.43
#